data_85038be26507bbbe2701d70e4de48a61
#
_entry.id   85038be26507bbbe2701d70e4de48a61
#
_cell.length_a   1.000
_cell.length_b   1.000
_cell.length_c   1.000
_cell.angle_alpha   90.00
_cell.angle_beta   90.00
_cell.angle_gamma   90.00
#
_symmetry.space_group_name_H-M   'P 1'
#
loop_
_entity.id
_entity.type
_entity.pdbx_description
1 polymer ?
#
loop_
_entity_poly.entity_id
_entity_poly.type
_entity_poly.pdbx_seq_one_letter_code
_entity_poly.pdbx_strand_id
1 'polypeptide(L)'
;MDKKFSVLIKKKISKFNKTIKIPPDKSCSIRALLIASQCIGVSNIKNLHIQSEDVLDCFKILTTKLGVKIVKSRNGTYKVYGNGLNSFRIKNKLTKIFIGNSLTTCRLLCGLLATYPNKFYLYGDASANRRDMSRVIEPLEKIGASFFPKGATTMPLTIEGTNIPLAQNHIENRGSGQIKGMLLLNALSVAGETTIEERKISRSHTEKFLQKISADIKVKKLKNNKGNFISLRGQKNLFAFDYTVGSDPSSAAFFIALTLLTPGSKLIMHNVLCDPTRRGFVKVLKEKMNANIKIKKLRRSSSNNELVGTIVVKSSSLKPLKLPKKLIGSLIDEMPILVVIASLTN
;
A
#
# COMPACT_ATOMS: atom_id res chain seq x y z
N MET A 1 -19.02 17.76 -4.57
CA MET A 1 -19.41 17.90 -6.00
C MET A 1 -18.25 17.39 -6.84
N ASP A 2 -18.42 16.25 -7.49
CA ASP A 2 -17.42 15.73 -8.42
C ASP A 2 -17.32 16.68 -9.60
N LYS A 3 -16.17 17.32 -9.75
CA LYS A 3 -15.88 18.09 -10.96
C LYS A 3 -15.82 17.11 -12.13
N LYS A 4 -16.91 16.97 -12.87
CA LYS A 4 -16.92 16.25 -14.13
C LYS A 4 -15.96 16.99 -15.07
N PHE A 5 -14.91 16.31 -15.51
CA PHE A 5 -14.05 16.82 -16.57
C PHE A 5 -14.10 15.87 -17.76
N SER A 6 -13.94 16.39 -18.96
CA SER A 6 -13.82 15.60 -20.17
C SER A 6 -12.41 15.78 -20.75
N VAL A 7 -11.86 14.72 -21.28
CA VAL A 7 -10.58 14.76 -22.00
C VAL A 7 -10.82 14.38 -23.44
N LEU A 8 -10.44 15.26 -24.36
CA LEU A 8 -10.54 15.01 -25.79
C LEU A 8 -9.15 14.71 -26.36
N ILE A 9 -8.94 13.46 -26.82
CA ILE A 9 -7.71 13.05 -27.49
C ILE A 9 -7.87 13.25 -28.98
N LYS A 10 -7.23 14.29 -29.53
CA LYS A 10 -7.38 14.70 -30.94
C LYS A 10 -6.38 14.03 -31.89
N LYS A 11 -5.25 13.52 -31.40
CA LYS A 11 -4.17 12.99 -32.25
C LYS A 11 -3.56 11.71 -31.66
N LYS A 12 -3.06 10.83 -32.52
CA LYS A 12 -2.18 9.74 -32.12
C LYS A 12 -0.88 10.31 -31.56
N ILE A 13 -0.32 9.66 -30.54
CA ILE A 13 1.00 10.00 -30.06
C ILE A 13 2.05 9.65 -31.12
N SER A 14 2.98 10.54 -31.38
CA SER A 14 4.14 10.31 -32.24
C SER A 14 5.33 9.80 -31.43
N LYS A 15 6.41 9.40 -32.14
CA LYS A 15 7.70 9.03 -31.53
C LYS A 15 8.16 10.06 -30.51
N PHE A 16 8.63 9.59 -29.36
CA PHE A 16 9.16 10.44 -28.29
C PHE A 16 10.42 9.85 -27.63
N ASN A 17 11.27 10.74 -27.11
CA ASN A 17 12.38 10.40 -26.23
C ASN A 17 12.29 11.32 -25.01
N LYS A 18 11.79 10.82 -23.90
CA LYS A 18 11.47 11.62 -22.72
C LYS A 18 12.01 11.00 -21.43
N THR A 19 12.29 11.87 -20.47
CA THR A 19 12.45 11.51 -19.06
C THR A 19 11.26 12.09 -18.31
N ILE A 20 10.55 11.26 -17.56
CA ILE A 20 9.38 11.69 -16.78
C ILE A 20 9.55 11.34 -15.30
N LYS A 21 8.90 12.13 -14.46
CA LYS A 21 8.75 11.84 -13.05
C LYS A 21 7.44 11.09 -12.83
N ILE A 22 7.54 9.88 -12.29
CA ILE A 22 6.37 9.09 -11.91
C ILE A 22 5.89 9.54 -10.52
N PRO A 23 4.56 9.63 -10.30
CA PRO A 23 4.02 9.91 -8.97
C PRO A 23 4.54 8.95 -7.91
N PRO A 24 4.63 9.39 -6.64
CA PRO A 24 5.02 8.52 -5.54
C PRO A 24 4.01 7.38 -5.33
N ASP A 25 4.47 6.27 -4.74
CA ASP A 25 3.61 5.12 -4.44
C ASP A 25 2.53 5.48 -3.40
N LYS A 26 1.27 5.34 -3.82
CA LYS A 26 0.09 5.61 -3.00
C LYS A 26 0.05 4.77 -1.73
N SER A 27 0.26 3.46 -1.87
CA SER A 27 0.17 2.51 -0.75
C SER A 27 1.29 2.69 0.26
N CYS A 28 2.50 3.07 -0.18
CA CYS A 28 3.61 3.40 0.70
C CYS A 28 3.39 4.75 1.39
N SER A 29 2.79 5.74 0.71
CA SER A 29 2.39 7.02 1.32
C SER A 29 1.41 6.84 2.47
N ILE A 30 0.36 6.02 2.28
CA ILE A 30 -0.62 5.71 3.33
C ILE A 30 0.05 5.01 4.51
N ARG A 31 0.90 4.00 4.25
CA ARG A 31 1.63 3.30 5.32
C ARG A 31 2.55 4.23 6.10
N ALA A 32 3.26 5.11 5.42
CA ALA A 32 4.13 6.08 6.06
C ALA A 32 3.36 6.98 7.03
N LEU A 33 2.20 7.49 6.64
CA LEU A 33 1.34 8.31 7.49
C LEU A 33 0.82 7.53 8.71
N LEU A 34 0.29 6.31 8.49
CA LEU A 34 -0.28 5.49 9.56
C LEU A 34 0.79 5.04 10.55
N ILE A 35 1.96 4.59 10.06
CA ILE A 35 3.05 4.15 10.94
C ILE A 35 3.66 5.33 11.69
N ALA A 36 3.90 6.47 11.03
CA ALA A 36 4.43 7.66 11.66
C ALA A 36 3.52 8.18 12.79
N SER A 37 2.20 8.02 12.66
CA SER A 37 1.25 8.41 13.71
C SER A 37 1.36 7.55 14.98
N GLN A 38 1.96 6.37 14.89
CA GLN A 38 2.17 5.43 16.01
C GLN A 38 3.60 5.52 16.61
N CYS A 39 4.46 6.37 16.07
CA CYS A 39 5.81 6.57 16.57
C CYS A 39 5.88 7.69 17.62
N ILE A 40 6.90 7.67 18.45
CA ILE A 40 7.23 8.75 19.38
C ILE A 40 8.13 9.74 18.66
N GLY A 41 7.75 11.03 18.61
CA GLY A 41 8.53 12.11 18.02
C GLY A 41 8.03 12.56 16.65
N VAL A 42 8.89 13.19 15.86
CA VAL A 42 8.55 13.84 14.58
C VAL A 42 9.15 13.10 13.41
N SER A 43 8.31 12.37 12.67
CA SER A 43 8.73 11.69 11.44
C SER A 43 8.65 12.63 10.24
N ASN A 44 9.69 12.60 9.37
CA ASN A 44 9.77 13.43 8.17
C ASN A 44 9.48 12.59 6.92
N ILE A 45 8.36 12.85 6.25
CA ILE A 45 7.97 12.13 5.03
C ILE A 45 8.18 13.04 3.83
N LYS A 46 9.14 12.68 2.97
CA LYS A 46 9.41 13.34 1.69
C LYS A 46 8.67 12.65 0.56
N ASN A 47 8.31 13.42 -0.45
CA ASN A 47 7.66 12.91 -1.66
C ASN A 47 6.33 12.19 -1.36
N LEU A 48 5.53 12.68 -0.41
CA LEU A 48 4.20 12.12 -0.11
C LEU A 48 3.23 12.38 -1.27
N HIS A 49 2.49 11.35 -1.70
CA HIS A 49 1.55 11.46 -2.84
C HIS A 49 0.22 12.12 -2.44
N ILE A 50 0.27 13.33 -1.90
CA ILE A 50 -0.92 14.03 -1.40
C ILE A 50 -1.95 14.40 -2.49
N GLN A 51 -1.55 14.40 -3.78
CA GLN A 51 -2.46 14.62 -4.91
C GLN A 51 -3.37 13.41 -5.17
N SER A 52 -3.02 12.23 -4.66
CA SER A 52 -3.92 11.08 -4.68
C SER A 52 -5.03 11.27 -3.65
N GLU A 53 -6.29 11.17 -4.07
CA GLU A 53 -7.45 11.25 -3.17
C GLU A 53 -7.34 10.26 -2.01
N ASP A 54 -6.91 9.02 -2.27
CA ASP A 54 -6.70 8.00 -1.23
C ASP A 54 -5.73 8.45 -0.13
N VAL A 55 -4.63 9.14 -0.50
CA VAL A 55 -3.64 9.64 0.46
C VAL A 55 -4.15 10.88 1.17
N LEU A 56 -4.86 11.75 0.45
CA LEU A 56 -5.50 12.93 1.01
C LEU A 56 -6.58 12.56 2.04
N ASP A 57 -7.37 11.52 1.76
CA ASP A 57 -8.37 11.02 2.70
C ASP A 57 -7.70 10.44 3.95
N CYS A 58 -6.64 9.65 3.81
CA CYS A 58 -5.85 9.18 4.95
C CYS A 58 -5.30 10.35 5.79
N PHE A 59 -4.74 11.35 5.13
CA PHE A 59 -4.25 12.56 5.78
C PHE A 59 -5.35 13.29 6.56
N LYS A 60 -6.52 13.52 5.92
CA LYS A 60 -7.69 14.17 6.56
C LYS A 60 -8.19 13.37 7.75
N ILE A 61 -8.32 12.04 7.63
CA ILE A 61 -8.75 11.17 8.72
C ILE A 61 -7.81 11.34 9.93
N LEU A 62 -6.51 11.21 9.72
CA LEU A 62 -5.51 11.35 10.79
C LEU A 62 -5.59 12.71 11.46
N THR A 63 -5.68 13.79 10.69
CA THR A 63 -5.65 15.15 11.23
C THR A 63 -6.96 15.59 11.87
N THR A 64 -8.11 15.30 11.23
CA THR A 64 -9.41 15.85 11.66
C THR A 64 -10.22 14.91 12.55
N LYS A 65 -10.00 13.58 12.44
CA LYS A 65 -10.77 12.58 13.20
C LYS A 65 -9.98 11.93 14.33
N LEU A 66 -8.67 11.76 14.13
CA LEU A 66 -7.81 11.03 15.06
C LEU A 66 -6.79 11.95 15.78
N GLY A 67 -6.82 13.25 15.52
CA GLY A 67 -6.08 14.26 16.25
C GLY A 67 -4.56 14.23 16.06
N VAL A 68 -4.08 13.63 14.95
CA VAL A 68 -2.65 13.61 14.62
C VAL A 68 -2.23 14.94 14.00
N LYS A 69 -1.23 15.61 14.59
CA LYS A 69 -0.66 16.84 14.01
C LYS A 69 0.24 16.47 12.82
N ILE A 70 -0.09 16.97 11.62
CA ILE A 70 0.72 16.81 10.41
C ILE A 70 0.92 18.21 9.78
N VAL A 71 2.17 18.60 9.54
CA VAL A 71 2.53 19.92 9.00
C VAL A 71 3.38 19.76 7.75
N LYS A 72 3.04 20.46 6.68
CA LYS A 72 3.85 20.54 5.47
C LYS A 72 4.89 21.65 5.63
N SER A 73 6.17 21.32 5.55
CA SER A 73 7.28 22.27 5.56
C SER A 73 7.41 23.00 4.22
N ARG A 74 8.11 24.14 4.20
CA ARG A 74 8.36 24.93 2.97
C ARG A 74 9.06 24.13 1.87
N ASN A 75 9.95 23.19 2.23
CA ASN A 75 10.64 22.28 1.27
C ASN A 75 9.78 21.09 0.79
N GLY A 76 8.46 21.05 1.10
CA GLY A 76 7.56 20.00 0.69
C GLY A 76 7.58 18.73 1.55
N THR A 77 8.37 18.68 2.62
CA THR A 77 8.40 17.57 3.58
C THR A 77 7.19 17.63 4.50
N TYR A 78 6.54 16.51 4.74
CA TYR A 78 5.46 16.39 5.73
C TYR A 78 6.04 15.88 7.05
N LYS A 79 5.85 16.69 8.10
CA LYS A 79 6.22 16.36 9.49
C LYS A 79 5.01 15.78 10.20
N VAL A 80 5.09 14.51 10.60
CA VAL A 80 4.05 13.81 11.36
C VAL A 80 4.49 13.73 12.80
N TYR A 81 3.70 14.34 13.70
CA TYR A 81 3.95 14.35 15.14
C TYR A 81 3.22 13.17 15.77
N GLY A 82 3.94 12.10 16.03
CA GLY A 82 3.42 10.91 16.69
C GLY A 82 3.67 10.96 18.19
N ASN A 83 2.74 10.41 18.96
CA ASN A 83 2.81 10.35 20.42
C ASN A 83 2.92 8.91 20.96
N GLY A 84 3.29 7.97 20.10
CA GLY A 84 3.40 6.55 20.42
C GLY A 84 2.14 5.75 20.07
N LEU A 85 2.16 4.49 20.46
CA LEU A 85 1.06 3.56 20.23
C LEU A 85 -0.20 4.00 20.98
N ASN A 86 -1.36 3.75 20.40
CA ASN A 86 -2.68 4.06 20.98
C ASN A 86 -2.85 5.53 21.40
N SER A 87 -2.20 6.47 20.70
CA SER A 87 -2.19 7.88 21.04
C SER A 87 -3.19 8.74 20.24
N PHE A 88 -4.11 8.13 19.49
CA PHE A 88 -5.16 8.88 18.80
C PHE A 88 -6.07 9.61 19.77
N ARG A 89 -6.33 10.89 19.50
CA ARG A 89 -7.20 11.73 20.33
C ARG A 89 -8.64 11.67 19.80
N ILE A 90 -9.41 10.74 20.34
CA ILE A 90 -10.80 10.47 19.93
C ILE A 90 -11.72 11.23 20.87
N LYS A 91 -12.43 12.25 20.34
CA LYS A 91 -13.30 13.11 21.14
C LYS A 91 -14.73 12.57 21.35
N ASN A 92 -15.22 11.76 20.41
CA ASN A 92 -16.61 11.35 20.38
C ASN A 92 -16.76 9.85 20.68
N LYS A 93 -17.86 9.46 21.35
CA LYS A 93 -18.22 8.04 21.55
C LYS A 93 -18.38 7.29 20.22
N LEU A 94 -18.92 7.96 19.19
CA LEU A 94 -19.01 7.47 17.83
C LEU A 94 -18.32 8.45 16.87
N THR A 95 -17.24 8.02 16.25
CA THR A 95 -16.52 8.83 15.26
C THR A 95 -16.86 8.37 13.84
N LYS A 96 -17.47 9.25 13.04
CA LYS A 96 -17.77 9.00 11.63
C LYS A 96 -16.53 9.27 10.78
N ILE A 97 -16.10 8.25 10.01
CA ILE A 97 -14.90 8.28 9.17
C ILE A 97 -15.29 7.99 7.72
N PHE A 98 -15.19 9.01 6.88
CA PHE A 98 -15.31 8.85 5.44
C PHE A 98 -13.96 8.45 4.85
N ILE A 99 -13.91 7.29 4.19
CA ILE A 99 -12.66 6.73 3.63
C ILE A 99 -12.50 7.01 2.12
N GLY A 100 -13.42 7.75 1.50
CA GLY A 100 -13.47 7.93 0.04
C GLY A 100 -13.57 6.61 -0.70
N ASN A 101 -12.67 6.37 -1.64
CA ASN A 101 -12.51 5.08 -2.33
C ASN A 101 -11.29 4.28 -1.81
N SER A 102 -10.65 4.73 -0.72
CA SER A 102 -9.37 4.19 -0.26
C SER A 102 -9.51 2.94 0.61
N LEU A 103 -9.72 1.78 -0.01
CA LEU A 103 -9.70 0.49 0.72
C LEU A 103 -8.35 0.21 1.39
N THR A 104 -7.25 0.76 0.87
CA THR A 104 -5.94 0.63 1.51
C THR A 104 -5.93 1.34 2.85
N THR A 105 -6.41 2.58 2.89
CA THR A 105 -6.55 3.34 4.15
C THR A 105 -7.51 2.63 5.10
N CYS A 106 -8.71 2.27 4.62
CA CYS A 106 -9.75 1.62 5.42
C CYS A 106 -9.21 0.37 6.13
N ARG A 107 -8.70 -0.60 5.36
CA ARG A 107 -8.24 -1.88 5.89
C ARG A 107 -7.08 -1.75 6.86
N LEU A 108 -6.07 -0.95 6.52
CA LEU A 108 -4.93 -0.72 7.41
C LEU A 108 -5.35 0.00 8.70
N LEU A 109 -6.23 0.99 8.57
CA LEU A 109 -6.73 1.76 9.70
C LEU A 109 -7.58 0.90 10.65
N CYS A 110 -8.39 -0.03 10.14
CA CYS A 110 -9.14 -0.97 10.97
C CYS A 110 -8.23 -1.73 11.95
N GLY A 111 -7.01 -2.09 11.52
CA GLY A 111 -6.03 -2.73 12.40
C GLY A 111 -5.65 -1.86 13.61
N LEU A 112 -5.48 -0.56 13.41
CA LEU A 112 -5.20 0.39 14.49
C LEU A 112 -6.44 0.66 15.34
N LEU A 113 -7.60 0.90 14.69
CA LEU A 113 -8.84 1.24 15.41
C LEU A 113 -9.36 0.08 16.29
N ALA A 114 -9.06 -1.16 15.92
CA ALA A 114 -9.45 -2.34 16.70
C ALA A 114 -8.87 -2.38 18.13
N THR A 115 -7.85 -1.57 18.41
CA THR A 115 -7.21 -1.47 19.75
C THR A 115 -7.69 -0.25 20.56
N TYR A 116 -8.78 0.40 20.12
CA TYR A 116 -9.42 1.51 20.85
C TYR A 116 -10.83 1.12 21.28
N PRO A 117 -11.21 1.29 22.54
CA PRO A 117 -12.55 0.98 23.05
C PRO A 117 -13.59 2.05 22.64
N ASN A 118 -13.54 2.48 21.39
CA ASN A 118 -14.39 3.50 20.81
C ASN A 118 -15.13 2.90 19.60
N LYS A 119 -16.23 3.56 19.19
CA LYS A 119 -16.99 3.20 18.01
C LYS A 119 -16.60 4.10 16.84
N PHE A 120 -16.31 3.45 15.69
CA PHE A 120 -15.95 4.13 14.45
C PHE A 120 -16.89 3.69 13.34
N TYR A 121 -17.72 4.59 12.84
CA TYR A 121 -18.58 4.35 11.69
C TYR A 121 -17.81 4.63 10.42
N LEU A 122 -17.52 3.56 9.66
CA LEU A 122 -16.73 3.59 8.43
C LEU A 122 -17.67 3.56 7.23
N TYR A 123 -17.48 4.50 6.31
CA TYR A 123 -18.22 4.58 5.06
C TYR A 123 -17.36 5.19 3.95
N GLY A 124 -17.64 4.82 2.73
CA GLY A 124 -16.94 5.33 1.56
C GLY A 124 -17.90 5.77 0.46
N ASP A 125 -17.39 5.92 -0.76
CA ASP A 125 -18.23 6.09 -1.93
C ASP A 125 -18.98 4.79 -2.30
N ALA A 126 -19.84 4.86 -3.32
CA ALA A 126 -20.64 3.72 -3.75
C ALA A 126 -19.79 2.51 -4.18
N SER A 127 -18.59 2.73 -4.72
CA SER A 127 -17.66 1.66 -5.10
C SER A 127 -17.00 1.03 -3.87
N ALA A 128 -16.51 1.84 -2.95
CA ALA A 128 -15.88 1.36 -1.72
C ALA A 128 -16.87 0.59 -0.84
N ASN A 129 -18.11 1.07 -0.72
CA ASN A 129 -19.14 0.46 0.11
C ASN A 129 -19.55 -0.95 -0.36
N ARG A 130 -19.37 -1.27 -1.65
CA ARG A 130 -19.66 -2.62 -2.19
C ARG A 130 -18.49 -3.62 -2.04
N ARG A 131 -17.34 -3.17 -1.53
CA ARG A 131 -16.16 -4.04 -1.40
C ARG A 131 -16.26 -4.95 -0.19
N ASP A 132 -15.85 -6.22 -0.37
CA ASP A 132 -15.79 -7.21 0.69
C ASP A 132 -14.82 -6.80 1.83
N MET A 133 -15.35 -6.80 3.04
CA MET A 133 -14.66 -6.52 4.30
C MET A 133 -14.56 -7.74 5.22
N SER A 134 -15.12 -8.89 4.86
CA SER A 134 -15.07 -10.13 5.68
C SER A 134 -13.66 -10.47 6.11
N ARG A 135 -12.69 -10.30 5.20
CA ARG A 135 -11.25 -10.56 5.46
C ARG A 135 -10.62 -9.59 6.46
N VAL A 136 -11.27 -8.49 6.76
CA VAL A 136 -10.88 -7.53 7.81
C VAL A 136 -11.61 -7.88 9.10
N ILE A 137 -12.90 -8.15 9.01
CA ILE A 137 -13.80 -8.38 10.14
C ILE A 137 -13.40 -9.65 10.89
N GLU A 138 -13.39 -10.80 10.20
CA GLU A 138 -13.11 -12.12 10.80
C GLU A 138 -11.85 -12.15 11.69
N PRO A 139 -10.66 -11.69 11.24
CA PRO A 139 -9.49 -11.72 12.09
C PRO A 139 -9.52 -10.69 13.22
N LEU A 140 -10.16 -9.53 13.02
CA LEU A 140 -10.24 -8.52 14.07
C LEU A 140 -11.27 -8.86 15.16
N GLU A 141 -12.35 -9.60 14.83
CA GLU A 141 -13.26 -10.16 15.84
C GLU A 141 -12.54 -11.17 16.76
N LYS A 142 -11.64 -11.99 16.21
CA LYS A 142 -10.80 -12.91 17.03
C LYS A 142 -9.86 -12.17 17.98
N ILE A 143 -9.50 -10.93 17.65
CA ILE A 143 -8.65 -10.06 18.49
C ILE A 143 -9.48 -9.41 19.61
N GLY A 144 -10.82 -9.39 19.51
CA GLY A 144 -11.73 -8.82 20.50
C GLY A 144 -12.49 -7.58 20.02
N ALA A 145 -12.33 -7.16 18.78
CA ALA A 145 -13.16 -6.10 18.20
C ALA A 145 -14.55 -6.62 17.84
N SER A 146 -15.55 -5.71 17.78
CA SER A 146 -16.91 -6.04 17.35
C SER A 146 -17.29 -5.21 16.13
N PHE A 147 -18.12 -5.80 15.25
CA PHE A 147 -18.58 -5.15 14.03
C PHE A 147 -20.10 -5.10 13.98
N PHE A 148 -20.65 -3.98 13.50
CA PHE A 148 -22.10 -3.75 13.39
C PHE A 148 -22.45 -3.18 12.01
N PRO A 149 -23.59 -3.61 11.40
CA PRO A 149 -24.47 -4.64 11.92
C PRO A 149 -23.78 -6.00 12.01
N LYS A 150 -24.24 -6.88 12.90
CA LYS A 150 -23.72 -8.26 12.98
C LYS A 150 -23.87 -8.96 11.64
N GLY A 151 -22.83 -9.70 11.22
CA GLY A 151 -22.80 -10.36 9.91
C GLY A 151 -22.54 -9.43 8.73
N ALA A 152 -22.19 -8.15 8.95
CA ALA A 152 -21.77 -7.25 7.89
C ALA A 152 -20.58 -7.83 7.12
N THR A 153 -20.64 -7.73 5.80
CA THR A 153 -19.53 -8.12 4.90
C THR A 153 -19.02 -6.96 4.05
N THR A 154 -19.71 -5.83 4.11
CA THR A 154 -19.41 -4.61 3.34
C THR A 154 -19.57 -3.36 4.21
N MET A 155 -19.15 -2.21 3.71
CA MET A 155 -19.47 -0.91 4.32
C MET A 155 -20.85 -0.40 3.84
N PRO A 156 -21.53 0.52 4.55
CA PRO A 156 -21.12 1.11 5.82
C PRO A 156 -21.16 0.13 6.98
N LEU A 157 -20.21 0.25 7.90
CA LEU A 157 -20.17 -0.58 9.11
C LEU A 157 -19.58 0.21 10.29
N THR A 158 -19.87 -0.24 11.50
CA THR A 158 -19.25 0.28 12.71
C THR A 158 -18.28 -0.77 13.26
N ILE A 159 -17.05 -0.37 13.54
CA ILE A 159 -16.10 -1.12 14.34
C ILE A 159 -16.11 -0.57 15.75
N GLU A 160 -16.28 -1.42 16.73
CA GLU A 160 -16.02 -1.17 18.14
C GLU A 160 -14.78 -1.95 18.55
N GLY A 161 -13.69 -1.23 18.85
CA GLY A 161 -12.43 -1.87 19.22
C GLY A 161 -12.43 -2.27 20.69
N THR A 162 -11.31 -2.80 21.15
CA THR A 162 -11.13 -3.28 22.50
C THR A 162 -9.88 -2.67 23.15
N ASN A 163 -9.90 -2.46 24.45
CA ASN A 163 -8.72 -2.09 25.23
C ASN A 163 -7.88 -3.30 25.69
N ILE A 164 -8.37 -4.53 25.45
CA ILE A 164 -7.69 -5.79 25.78
C ILE A 164 -7.58 -6.63 24.49
N PRO A 165 -6.81 -6.18 23.50
CA PRO A 165 -6.66 -6.92 22.25
C PRO A 165 -5.81 -8.18 22.48
N LEU A 166 -6.26 -9.31 21.95
CA LEU A 166 -5.62 -10.63 22.13
C LEU A 166 -4.59 -10.90 21.02
N ALA A 167 -3.42 -11.38 21.41
CA ALA A 167 -2.44 -11.90 20.46
C ALA A 167 -2.98 -13.16 19.76
N GLN A 168 -2.76 -13.25 18.45
CA GLN A 168 -3.34 -14.30 17.62
C GLN A 168 -2.32 -14.91 16.66
N ASN A 169 -2.59 -16.16 16.28
CA ASN A 169 -1.91 -16.83 15.18
C ASN A 169 -2.80 -16.78 13.93
N HIS A 170 -2.34 -16.10 12.88
CA HIS A 170 -3.08 -15.92 11.65
C HIS A 170 -2.49 -16.76 10.52
N ILE A 171 -3.36 -17.28 9.64
CA ILE A 171 -2.97 -17.94 8.40
C ILE A 171 -3.49 -17.11 7.22
N GLU A 172 -2.56 -16.56 6.41
CA GLU A 172 -2.89 -15.79 5.20
C GLU A 172 -2.66 -16.65 3.94
N ASN A 173 -3.74 -17.16 3.37
CA ASN A 173 -3.72 -18.08 2.22
C ASN A 173 -3.86 -17.37 0.87
N ARG A 174 -4.36 -16.12 0.84
CA ARG A 174 -4.78 -15.42 -0.39
C ARG A 174 -3.73 -14.49 -0.97
N GLY A 175 -2.64 -14.20 -0.21
CA GLY A 175 -1.56 -13.31 -0.64
C GLY A 175 -1.97 -11.84 -0.62
N SER A 176 -2.57 -11.36 0.47
CA SER A 176 -2.99 -9.97 0.62
C SER A 176 -2.04 -9.15 1.47
N GLY A 177 -1.27 -8.27 0.83
CA GLY A 177 -0.43 -7.31 1.56
C GLY A 177 -1.21 -6.26 2.35
N GLN A 178 -2.52 -6.08 2.11
CA GLN A 178 -3.36 -5.19 2.91
C GLN A 178 -3.80 -5.87 4.21
N ILE A 179 -4.30 -7.11 4.13
CA ILE A 179 -4.72 -7.86 5.32
C ILE A 179 -3.52 -8.14 6.23
N LYS A 180 -2.42 -8.63 5.67
CA LYS A 180 -1.17 -8.79 6.41
C LYS A 180 -0.71 -7.49 7.07
N GLY A 181 -0.74 -6.38 6.33
CA GLY A 181 -0.38 -5.06 6.87
C GLY A 181 -1.32 -4.61 7.99
N MET A 182 -2.62 -4.85 7.88
CA MET A 182 -3.61 -4.58 8.91
C MET A 182 -3.30 -5.36 10.20
N LEU A 183 -3.05 -6.66 10.08
CA LEU A 183 -2.72 -7.52 11.22
C LEU A 183 -1.42 -7.08 11.91
N LEU A 184 -0.41 -6.68 11.13
CA LEU A 184 0.85 -6.17 11.67
C LEU A 184 0.67 -4.83 12.38
N LEU A 185 -0.15 -3.91 11.84
CA LEU A 185 -0.44 -2.64 12.50
C LEU A 185 -1.24 -2.84 13.79
N ASN A 186 -2.17 -3.79 13.80
CA ASN A 186 -2.89 -4.17 15.01
C ASN A 186 -1.93 -4.74 16.06
N ALA A 187 -1.07 -5.68 15.67
CA ALA A 187 -0.13 -6.36 16.53
C ALA A 187 0.84 -5.41 17.27
N LEU A 188 1.08 -4.20 16.74
CA LEU A 188 1.91 -3.19 17.41
C LEU A 188 1.41 -2.86 18.83
N SER A 189 0.09 -2.84 19.02
CA SER A 189 -0.55 -2.45 20.29
C SER A 189 -0.98 -3.63 21.14
N VAL A 190 -0.81 -4.87 20.66
CA VAL A 190 -1.23 -6.10 21.34
C VAL A 190 -0.15 -6.58 22.31
N ALA A 191 -0.53 -6.98 23.52
CA ALA A 191 0.38 -7.64 24.44
C ALA A 191 0.73 -9.05 23.94
N GLY A 192 2.03 -9.41 23.99
CA GLY A 192 2.51 -10.72 23.54
C GLY A 192 2.98 -10.77 22.10
N GLU A 193 2.99 -11.93 21.51
CA GLU A 193 3.47 -12.19 20.15
C GLU A 193 2.32 -12.57 19.23
N THR A 194 2.12 -11.80 18.18
CA THR A 194 1.21 -12.14 17.06
C THR A 194 2.02 -12.78 15.94
N THR A 195 1.52 -13.88 15.37
CA THR A 195 2.17 -14.56 14.25
C THR A 195 1.30 -14.59 13.02
N ILE A 196 1.94 -14.56 11.85
CA ILE A 196 1.28 -14.66 10.56
C ILE A 196 2.01 -15.69 9.70
N GLU A 197 1.36 -16.80 9.40
CA GLU A 197 1.80 -17.76 8.40
C GLU A 197 1.30 -17.32 7.02
N GLU A 198 2.15 -16.62 6.28
CA GLU A 198 1.84 -16.16 4.92
C GLU A 198 2.15 -17.30 3.93
N ARG A 199 1.15 -18.08 3.55
CA ARG A 199 1.31 -19.23 2.62
C ARG A 199 1.45 -18.81 1.17
N LYS A 200 0.96 -17.65 0.81
CA LYS A 200 1.12 -17.04 -0.51
C LYS A 200 1.76 -15.67 -0.37
N ILE A 201 2.99 -15.56 -0.85
CA ILE A 201 3.78 -14.32 -0.71
C ILE A 201 3.05 -13.14 -1.32
N SER A 202 2.91 -12.09 -0.55
CA SER A 202 2.36 -10.79 -0.93
C SER A 202 3.40 -9.67 -0.79
N ARG A 203 2.98 -8.42 -1.02
CA ARG A 203 3.83 -7.24 -0.86
C ARG A 203 4.34 -7.11 0.57
N SER A 204 5.64 -6.85 0.74
CA SER A 204 6.35 -6.83 2.03
C SER A 204 6.66 -5.42 2.55
N HIS A 205 5.92 -4.40 2.09
CA HIS A 205 6.22 -3.01 2.48
C HIS A 205 6.04 -2.76 3.98
N THR A 206 4.97 -3.32 4.59
CA THR A 206 4.71 -3.12 6.03
C THR A 206 5.81 -3.74 6.89
N GLU A 207 6.21 -4.99 6.61
CA GLU A 207 7.27 -5.67 7.34
C GLU A 207 8.60 -4.92 7.24
N LYS A 208 9.00 -4.53 6.02
CA LYS A 208 10.25 -3.77 5.80
C LYS A 208 10.23 -2.43 6.51
N PHE A 209 9.07 -1.78 6.51
CA PHE A 209 8.88 -0.53 7.20
C PHE A 209 9.07 -0.71 8.71
N LEU A 210 8.38 -1.69 9.30
CA LEU A 210 8.46 -1.99 10.73
C LEU A 210 9.88 -2.42 11.14
N GLN A 211 10.55 -3.24 10.32
CA GLN A 211 11.96 -3.61 10.56
C GLN A 211 12.88 -2.39 10.58
N LYS A 212 12.64 -1.41 9.70
CA LYS A 212 13.46 -0.18 9.61
C LYS A 212 13.34 0.71 10.84
N ILE A 213 12.17 0.75 11.47
CA ILE A 213 11.91 1.54 12.69
C ILE A 213 12.12 0.75 13.98
N SER A 214 12.83 -0.39 13.89
CA SER A 214 13.18 -1.25 15.02
C SER A 214 12.00 -1.83 15.79
N ALA A 215 10.86 -2.06 15.11
CA ALA A 215 9.80 -2.88 15.69
C ALA A 215 10.31 -4.32 15.92
N ASP A 216 9.86 -4.97 16.97
CA ASP A 216 10.25 -6.36 17.28
C ASP A 216 9.53 -7.34 16.35
N ILE A 217 9.91 -7.28 15.08
CA ILE A 217 9.35 -8.10 14.00
C ILE A 217 10.42 -9.02 13.39
N LYS A 218 10.09 -10.28 13.22
CA LYS A 218 10.94 -11.29 12.57
C LYS A 218 10.20 -11.88 11.37
N VAL A 219 10.92 -12.05 10.26
CA VAL A 219 10.40 -12.65 9.03
C VAL A 219 11.30 -13.81 8.64
N LYS A 220 10.77 -15.03 8.66
CA LYS A 220 11.46 -16.26 8.27
C LYS A 220 10.75 -16.89 7.08
N LYS A 221 11.48 -17.59 6.22
CA LYS A 221 10.88 -18.43 5.18
C LYS A 221 10.23 -19.65 5.80
N LEU A 222 9.08 -20.08 5.27
CA LEU A 222 8.50 -21.38 5.57
C LEU A 222 9.43 -22.50 5.06
N LYS A 223 9.39 -23.67 5.71
CA LYS A 223 10.25 -24.82 5.36
C LYS A 223 10.23 -25.20 3.89
N ASN A 224 9.13 -25.01 3.20
CA ASN A 224 8.97 -25.29 1.76
C ASN A 224 9.37 -24.12 0.84
N ASN A 225 9.90 -23.01 1.37
CA ASN A 225 10.20 -21.76 0.65
C ASN A 225 9.02 -21.12 -0.11
N LYS A 226 7.78 -21.58 0.09
CA LYS A 226 6.59 -21.09 -0.62
C LYS A 226 5.86 -19.99 0.11
N GLY A 227 6.33 -19.57 1.28
CA GLY A 227 5.71 -18.55 2.09
C GLY A 227 6.66 -17.95 3.11
N ASN A 228 6.11 -17.16 4.03
CA ASN A 228 6.84 -16.55 5.13
C ASN A 228 6.13 -16.84 6.46
N PHE A 229 6.90 -17.02 7.51
CA PHE A 229 6.44 -16.95 8.88
C PHE A 229 6.89 -15.61 9.45
N ILE A 230 5.93 -14.81 9.91
CA ILE A 230 6.16 -13.49 10.44
C ILE A 230 5.70 -13.48 11.88
N SER A 231 6.56 -13.03 12.80
CA SER A 231 6.18 -12.80 14.19
C SER A 231 6.46 -11.35 14.57
N LEU A 232 5.57 -10.76 15.36
CA LEU A 232 5.69 -9.41 15.88
C LEU A 232 5.29 -9.42 17.36
N ARG A 233 6.21 -8.95 18.20
CA ARG A 233 5.94 -8.70 19.62
C ARG A 233 5.55 -7.25 19.80
N GLY A 234 4.31 -7.03 20.24
CA GLY A 234 3.73 -5.71 20.41
C GLY A 234 4.17 -4.96 21.66
N GLN A 235 3.55 -3.80 21.87
CA GLN A 235 3.79 -2.90 23.02
C GLN A 235 5.25 -2.44 23.17
N LYS A 236 5.98 -2.34 22.04
CA LYS A 236 7.31 -1.73 21.96
C LYS A 236 7.22 -0.31 21.45
N ASN A 237 7.97 0.60 22.07
CA ASN A 237 8.08 1.95 21.59
C ASN A 237 8.68 2.00 20.18
N LEU A 238 7.99 2.69 19.29
CA LEU A 238 8.47 2.98 17.95
C LEU A 238 8.91 4.45 17.90
N PHE A 239 10.06 4.69 17.29
CA PHE A 239 10.60 6.05 17.21
C PHE A 239 10.42 6.66 15.83
N ALA A 240 10.36 7.99 15.82
CA ALA A 240 10.24 8.78 14.61
C ALA A 240 11.35 8.46 13.59
N PHE A 241 11.03 8.62 12.32
CA PHE A 241 11.91 8.25 11.21
C PHE A 241 11.82 9.22 10.04
N ASP A 242 12.85 9.19 9.20
CA ASP A 242 12.85 9.85 7.91
C ASP A 242 12.48 8.84 6.81
N TYR A 243 11.54 9.22 5.94
CA TYR A 243 11.08 8.38 4.85
C TYR A 243 10.92 9.17 3.55
N THR A 244 11.49 8.67 2.47
CA THR A 244 11.25 9.21 1.11
C THR A 244 10.44 8.19 0.31
N VAL A 245 9.23 8.55 -0.08
CA VAL A 245 8.36 7.67 -0.87
C VAL A 245 8.93 7.51 -2.27
N GLY A 246 9.15 6.26 -2.69
CA GLY A 246 9.58 5.93 -4.06
C GLY A 246 8.45 6.08 -5.07
N SER A 247 8.79 6.18 -6.35
CA SER A 247 7.81 6.29 -7.44
C SER A 247 7.06 4.97 -7.65
N ASP A 248 5.75 5.09 -7.95
CA ASP A 248 4.82 3.97 -8.04
C ASP A 248 5.01 3.14 -9.32
N PRO A 249 5.35 1.85 -9.23
CA PRO A 249 5.49 0.99 -10.39
C PRO A 249 4.16 0.73 -11.12
N SER A 250 3.01 0.76 -10.44
CA SER A 250 1.70 0.62 -11.08
C SER A 250 1.35 1.82 -11.94
N SER A 251 1.66 3.04 -11.47
CA SER A 251 1.56 4.25 -12.30
C SER A 251 2.55 4.23 -13.46
N ALA A 252 3.77 3.73 -13.24
CA ALA A 252 4.78 3.58 -14.30
C ALA A 252 4.32 2.60 -15.40
N ALA A 253 3.50 1.59 -15.08
CA ALA A 253 3.04 0.57 -16.02
C ALA A 253 2.32 1.16 -17.25
N PHE A 254 1.51 2.21 -17.07
CA PHE A 254 0.82 2.89 -18.17
C PHE A 254 1.80 3.54 -19.17
N PHE A 255 2.83 4.19 -18.66
CA PHE A 255 3.86 4.82 -19.49
C PHE A 255 4.80 3.80 -20.12
N ILE A 256 5.05 2.67 -19.45
CA ILE A 256 5.77 1.53 -20.02
C ILE A 256 4.98 1.01 -21.22
N ALA A 257 3.69 0.73 -21.05
CA ALA A 257 2.83 0.26 -22.13
C ALA A 257 2.82 1.22 -23.34
N LEU A 258 2.58 2.51 -23.08
CA LEU A 258 2.59 3.53 -24.11
C LEU A 258 3.91 3.55 -24.90
N THR A 259 5.04 3.43 -24.20
CA THR A 259 6.36 3.47 -24.85
C THR A 259 6.62 2.21 -25.69
N LEU A 260 6.24 1.04 -25.18
CA LEU A 260 6.44 -0.23 -25.89
C LEU A 260 5.65 -0.25 -27.20
N LEU A 261 4.42 0.30 -27.18
CA LEU A 261 3.48 0.32 -28.31
C LEU A 261 3.69 1.48 -29.29
N THR A 262 4.54 2.48 -28.95
CA THR A 262 4.82 3.62 -29.85
C THR A 262 6.17 3.43 -30.54
N PRO A 263 6.21 3.10 -31.86
CA PRO A 263 7.46 2.81 -32.55
C PRO A 263 8.52 3.91 -32.45
N GLY A 264 9.79 3.54 -32.27
CA GLY A 264 10.91 4.43 -32.16
C GLY A 264 11.00 5.24 -30.85
N SER A 265 10.08 5.01 -29.90
CA SER A 265 10.04 5.77 -28.65
C SER A 265 10.97 5.22 -27.58
N LYS A 266 11.39 6.11 -26.68
CA LYS A 266 12.20 5.80 -25.50
C LYS A 266 11.71 6.63 -24.31
N LEU A 267 11.66 5.99 -23.14
CA LEU A 267 11.26 6.60 -21.87
C LEU A 267 12.24 6.24 -20.75
N ILE A 268 12.53 7.23 -19.89
CA ILE A 268 13.33 7.04 -18.69
C ILE A 268 12.52 7.50 -17.50
N MET A 269 12.43 6.65 -16.46
CA MET A 269 11.72 6.91 -15.21
C MET A 269 12.66 6.63 -14.03
N HIS A 270 12.88 7.63 -13.18
CA HIS A 270 13.81 7.53 -12.05
C HIS A 270 13.08 7.15 -10.74
N ASN A 271 13.85 6.56 -9.82
CA ASN A 271 13.44 6.24 -8.45
C ASN A 271 12.16 5.38 -8.35
N VAL A 272 11.89 4.55 -9.36
CA VAL A 272 10.73 3.64 -9.33
C VAL A 272 11.00 2.51 -8.35
N LEU A 273 10.01 2.17 -7.51
CA LEU A 273 10.06 1.02 -6.62
C LEU A 273 10.25 -0.26 -7.42
N CYS A 274 11.30 -0.99 -7.09
CA CYS A 274 11.73 -2.21 -7.79
C CYS A 274 11.76 -3.42 -6.84
N ASP A 275 10.92 -3.44 -5.82
CA ASP A 275 10.79 -4.60 -4.95
C ASP A 275 10.42 -5.86 -5.76
N PRO A 276 11.00 -7.03 -5.47
CA PRO A 276 10.67 -8.28 -6.17
C PRO A 276 9.18 -8.59 -6.23
N THR A 277 8.43 -8.24 -5.19
CA THR A 277 6.97 -8.44 -5.12
C THR A 277 6.17 -7.43 -5.95
N ARG A 278 6.82 -6.39 -6.51
CA ARG A 278 6.23 -5.34 -7.34
C ARG A 278 6.75 -5.32 -8.78
N ARG A 279 7.73 -6.19 -9.12
CA ARG A 279 8.32 -6.26 -10.46
C ARG A 279 7.63 -7.25 -11.40
N GLY A 280 6.53 -7.86 -10.99
CA GLY A 280 5.82 -8.86 -11.77
C GLY A 280 5.52 -8.41 -13.20
N PHE A 281 4.98 -7.21 -13.37
CA PHE A 281 4.65 -6.62 -14.67
C PHE A 281 5.89 -6.48 -15.58
N VAL A 282 6.94 -5.81 -15.09
CA VAL A 282 8.19 -5.65 -15.85
C VAL A 282 8.82 -7.00 -16.19
N LYS A 283 8.78 -7.96 -15.25
CA LYS A 283 9.31 -9.31 -15.46
C LYS A 283 8.57 -10.03 -16.58
N VAL A 284 7.24 -10.02 -16.56
CA VAL A 284 6.40 -10.67 -17.58
C VAL A 284 6.64 -10.04 -18.96
N LEU A 285 6.64 -8.72 -19.07
CA LEU A 285 6.90 -8.05 -20.34
C LEU A 285 8.27 -8.40 -20.91
N LYS A 286 9.31 -8.44 -20.08
CA LYS A 286 10.66 -8.81 -20.55
C LYS A 286 10.80 -10.28 -20.92
N GLU A 287 10.38 -11.17 -20.03
CA GLU A 287 10.66 -12.60 -20.16
C GLU A 287 9.67 -13.33 -21.06
N LYS A 288 8.42 -12.83 -21.19
CA LYS A 288 7.36 -13.49 -21.94
C LYS A 288 6.96 -12.77 -23.22
N MET A 289 7.17 -11.47 -23.29
CA MET A 289 6.76 -10.66 -24.45
C MET A 289 7.93 -9.98 -25.18
N ASN A 290 9.17 -10.29 -24.82
CA ASN A 290 10.39 -9.71 -25.45
C ASN A 290 10.48 -8.17 -25.39
N ALA A 291 9.95 -7.56 -24.34
CA ALA A 291 9.96 -6.11 -24.19
C ALA A 291 11.36 -5.55 -23.87
N ASN A 292 11.75 -4.49 -24.55
CA ASN A 292 13.04 -3.81 -24.34
C ASN A 292 12.97 -2.88 -23.12
N ILE A 293 13.02 -3.47 -21.93
CA ILE A 293 13.02 -2.78 -20.65
C ILE A 293 14.30 -3.08 -19.90
N LYS A 294 15.01 -2.03 -19.44
CA LYS A 294 16.21 -2.17 -18.60
C LYS A 294 16.00 -1.47 -17.26
N ILE A 295 16.32 -2.14 -16.17
CA ILE A 295 16.39 -1.54 -14.84
C ILE A 295 17.87 -1.22 -14.58
N LYS A 296 18.17 0.06 -14.41
CA LYS A 296 19.51 0.59 -14.14
C LYS A 296 19.60 1.20 -12.75
N LYS A 297 20.79 1.36 -12.21
CA LYS A 297 21.05 2.00 -10.90
C LYS A 297 20.16 1.45 -9.79
N LEU A 298 19.96 0.11 -9.79
CA LEU A 298 19.20 -0.55 -8.75
C LEU A 298 19.96 -0.43 -7.43
N ARG A 299 19.35 0.19 -6.44
CA ARG A 299 19.96 0.42 -5.12
C ARG A 299 18.90 0.32 -4.02
N ARG A 300 19.36 0.09 -2.81
CA ARG A 300 18.50 0.26 -1.64
C ARG A 300 18.42 1.73 -1.28
N SER A 301 17.20 2.19 -1.02
CA SER A 301 16.98 3.54 -0.51
C SER A 301 17.57 3.65 0.90
N SER A 302 18.34 4.70 1.16
CA SER A 302 18.91 4.96 2.49
C SER A 302 17.85 5.20 3.56
N SER A 303 16.69 5.76 3.17
CA SER A 303 15.63 6.12 4.11
C SER A 303 14.77 4.93 4.55
N ASN A 304 14.65 3.86 3.75
CA ASN A 304 13.64 2.81 4.01
C ASN A 304 14.06 1.41 3.54
N ASN A 305 15.31 1.24 3.11
CA ASN A 305 15.84 -0.03 2.62
C ASN A 305 15.06 -0.68 1.46
N GLU A 306 14.12 0.05 0.83
CA GLU A 306 13.39 -0.42 -0.35
C GLU A 306 14.28 -0.37 -1.60
N LEU A 307 14.10 -1.31 -2.50
CA LEU A 307 14.77 -1.31 -3.79
C LEU A 307 14.14 -0.26 -4.70
N VAL A 308 14.94 0.69 -5.17
CA VAL A 308 14.57 1.68 -6.18
C VAL A 308 15.53 1.63 -7.35
N GLY A 309 15.04 1.93 -8.54
CA GLY A 309 15.85 1.90 -9.75
C GLY A 309 15.37 2.89 -10.81
N THR A 310 16.17 3.02 -11.87
CA THR A 310 15.82 3.75 -13.08
C THR A 310 15.32 2.75 -14.12
N ILE A 311 14.06 2.87 -14.53
CA ILE A 311 13.48 2.07 -15.59
C ILE A 311 13.68 2.80 -16.91
N VAL A 312 14.32 2.13 -17.87
CA VAL A 312 14.50 2.59 -19.24
C VAL A 312 13.73 1.66 -20.15
N VAL A 313 12.80 2.22 -20.91
CA VAL A 313 11.94 1.50 -21.86
C VAL A 313 12.23 1.99 -23.28
N LYS A 314 12.28 1.07 -24.23
CA LYS A 314 12.28 1.40 -25.67
C LYS A 314 11.14 0.62 -26.34
N SER A 315 10.55 1.21 -27.38
CA SER A 315 9.56 0.51 -28.20
C SER A 315 10.08 -0.85 -28.67
N SER A 316 9.19 -1.83 -28.77
CA SER A 316 9.56 -3.21 -29.08
C SER A 316 8.49 -3.90 -29.90
N SER A 317 8.88 -4.80 -30.80
CA SER A 317 7.97 -5.81 -31.33
C SER A 317 7.74 -6.85 -30.23
N LEU A 318 6.53 -6.88 -29.71
CA LEU A 318 6.17 -7.75 -28.59
C LEU A 318 5.66 -9.09 -29.09
N LYS A 319 6.01 -10.17 -28.37
CA LYS A 319 5.48 -11.52 -28.64
C LYS A 319 4.13 -11.71 -27.94
N PRO A 320 3.23 -12.57 -28.46
CA PRO A 320 1.99 -12.94 -27.81
C PRO A 320 2.20 -13.47 -26.40
N LEU A 321 1.30 -13.11 -25.48
CA LEU A 321 1.43 -13.44 -24.06
C LEU A 321 0.76 -14.78 -23.73
N LYS A 322 1.56 -15.73 -23.20
CA LYS A 322 1.07 -16.90 -22.45
C LYS A 322 1.38 -16.67 -20.97
N LEU A 323 0.38 -16.22 -20.18
CA LEU A 323 0.57 -15.86 -18.77
C LEU A 323 0.37 -17.07 -17.85
N PRO A 324 1.43 -17.53 -17.13
CA PRO A 324 1.28 -18.59 -16.14
C PRO A 324 0.44 -18.15 -14.94
N LYS A 325 -0.53 -19.00 -14.51
CA LYS A 325 -1.43 -18.71 -13.37
C LYS A 325 -0.70 -18.25 -12.10
N LYS A 326 0.49 -18.82 -11.83
CA LYS A 326 1.33 -18.46 -10.65
C LYS A 326 1.80 -17.01 -10.63
N LEU A 327 1.82 -16.31 -11.76
CA LEU A 327 2.26 -14.91 -11.83
C LEU A 327 1.13 -13.90 -11.64
N ILE A 328 -0.14 -14.30 -11.75
CA ILE A 328 -1.31 -13.41 -11.68
C ILE A 328 -1.28 -12.58 -10.37
N GLY A 329 -1.00 -13.21 -9.23
CA GLY A 329 -0.98 -12.50 -7.94
C GLY A 329 0.03 -11.35 -7.84
N SER A 330 1.14 -11.42 -8.60
CA SER A 330 2.16 -10.35 -8.64
C SER A 330 1.85 -9.23 -9.65
N LEU A 331 0.73 -9.34 -10.38
CA LEU A 331 0.33 -8.47 -11.49
C LEU A 331 -1.07 -7.89 -11.30
N ILE A 332 -1.72 -8.14 -10.17
CA ILE A 332 -3.15 -7.91 -10.01
C ILE A 332 -3.55 -6.45 -10.33
N ASP A 333 -2.72 -5.50 -9.95
CA ASP A 333 -2.97 -4.07 -10.20
C ASP A 333 -2.67 -3.67 -11.65
N GLU A 334 -1.76 -4.38 -12.31
CA GLU A 334 -1.33 -4.11 -13.68
C GLU A 334 -2.04 -4.98 -14.72
N MET A 335 -2.94 -5.89 -14.29
CA MET A 335 -3.68 -6.78 -15.22
C MET A 335 -4.44 -6.01 -16.31
N PRO A 336 -5.17 -4.91 -16.01
CA PRO A 336 -5.90 -4.20 -17.05
C PRO A 336 -5.00 -3.67 -18.17
N ILE A 337 -3.85 -3.06 -17.82
CA ILE A 337 -2.93 -2.54 -18.84
C ILE A 337 -2.18 -3.67 -19.55
N LEU A 338 -1.94 -4.80 -18.87
CA LEU A 338 -1.33 -5.98 -19.51
C LEU A 338 -2.26 -6.59 -20.57
N VAL A 339 -3.58 -6.63 -20.30
CA VAL A 339 -4.58 -7.07 -21.29
C VAL A 339 -4.57 -6.15 -22.51
N VAL A 340 -4.51 -4.83 -22.32
CA VAL A 340 -4.41 -3.87 -23.44
C VAL A 340 -3.14 -4.11 -24.27
N ILE A 341 -1.99 -4.36 -23.64
CA ILE A 341 -0.77 -4.68 -24.38
C ILE A 341 -0.95 -5.99 -25.16
N ALA A 342 -1.47 -7.02 -24.50
CA ALA A 342 -1.64 -8.34 -25.12
C ALA A 342 -2.64 -8.35 -26.29
N SER A 343 -3.69 -7.53 -26.24
CA SER A 343 -4.67 -7.41 -27.34
C SER A 343 -4.11 -6.72 -28.59
N LEU A 344 -2.96 -6.05 -28.47
CA LEU A 344 -2.29 -5.35 -29.57
C LEU A 344 -1.03 -6.10 -30.05
N THR A 345 -0.83 -7.35 -29.63
CA THR A 345 0.26 -8.22 -30.09
C THR A 345 -0.32 -9.37 -30.90
N ASN A 346 0.19 -9.56 -32.11
CA ASN A 346 -0.17 -10.66 -33.03
C ASN A 346 0.61 -11.93 -32.67
#